data_7ad1c62abc5de7b206896cb064d6334b
#
_entry.id   7ad1c62abc5de7b206896cb064d6334b
#
_cell.length_a   1.000
_cell.length_b   1.000
_cell.length_c   1.000
_cell.angle_alpha   90.00
_cell.angle_beta   90.00
_cell.angle_gamma   90.00
#
_symmetry.space_group_name_H-M   'P 1'
#
loop_
_entity.id
_entity.type
_entity.pdbx_description
1 polymer ?
#
loop_
_entity_poly.entity_id
_entity_poly.type
_entity_poly.pdbx_seq_one_letter_code
_entity_poly.pdbx_strand_id
1 'polypeptide(L)'
;ALFLMWPFFMVAHTMAQPVFDTPSVPELGYASDLVAGEYFAPTEASEAPQSWDFSGTPGSSVGLLEVIPAGSSPFVKSFDGAEWSTVNGDQLGFLSLAEGSMQVYGNANVANGVALPFSDPLVQWTYPMELGTSSSDDFGAAITLFGLPYSLMGESSFEVDAWGSLVMPDGVEIQEVLRGVYTQFYTETYDGDTANWHLNQVVYFAPDSLLPLFYHEILDVTDLEGNMLLEVTDVAWLANGVTSIPTEEAPSAQAPYPNPVESGDEVTWPMAQGQRWRAMALDGKVLDEGVSRGSFDRISTSGWGTGLVLLMSLGSDGQPCASCPVHRIVVH
;
A
#
# COMPACT_ATOMS: atom_id res chain seq x y z
N ALA A 1 -56.37 -39.03 -13.86
CA ALA A 1 -55.50 -37.97 -13.25
C ALA A 1 -54.13 -38.02 -13.96
N LEU A 2 -53.88 -37.03 -14.81
CA LEU A 2 -52.62 -36.90 -15.54
C LEU A 2 -51.71 -35.97 -14.68
N PHE A 3 -50.66 -36.53 -14.08
CA PHE A 3 -49.63 -35.75 -13.40
C PHE A 3 -48.66 -35.20 -14.44
N LEU A 4 -48.71 -33.92 -14.74
CA LEU A 4 -47.65 -33.23 -15.49
C LEU A 4 -46.48 -33.02 -14.54
N MET A 5 -45.43 -33.81 -14.69
CA MET A 5 -44.10 -33.50 -14.13
C MET A 5 -43.48 -32.36 -14.95
N TRP A 6 -43.37 -31.17 -14.34
CA TRP A 6 -42.61 -30.06 -14.89
C TRP A 6 -41.13 -30.31 -14.58
N PRO A 7 -40.22 -30.36 -15.56
CA PRO A 7 -38.81 -30.48 -15.26
C PRO A 7 -38.33 -29.16 -14.72
N PHE A 8 -37.90 -29.15 -13.46
CA PHE A 8 -37.07 -28.07 -12.89
C PHE A 8 -35.74 -28.10 -13.62
N PHE A 9 -35.52 -27.20 -14.58
CA PHE A 9 -34.19 -26.88 -15.06
C PHE A 9 -33.50 -26.08 -13.97
N MET A 10 -32.66 -26.71 -13.17
CA MET A 10 -31.63 -26.00 -12.42
C MET A 10 -30.65 -25.42 -13.46
N VAL A 11 -30.72 -24.11 -13.67
CA VAL A 11 -29.68 -23.39 -14.38
C VAL A 11 -28.50 -23.32 -13.40
N ALA A 12 -27.54 -24.22 -13.55
CA ALA A 12 -26.25 -24.08 -12.92
C ALA A 12 -25.59 -22.83 -13.54
N HIS A 13 -25.52 -21.76 -12.81
CA HIS A 13 -24.68 -20.64 -13.18
C HIS A 13 -23.22 -21.13 -13.02
N THR A 14 -22.59 -21.53 -14.11
CA THR A 14 -21.16 -21.71 -14.15
C THR A 14 -20.54 -20.32 -14.13
N MET A 15 -19.97 -19.92 -13.00
CA MET A 15 -19.12 -18.74 -12.97
C MET A 15 -17.94 -19.00 -13.91
N ALA A 16 -17.67 -18.04 -14.79
CA ALA A 16 -16.47 -18.09 -15.60
C ALA A 16 -15.27 -17.72 -14.69
N GLN A 17 -14.14 -18.34 -14.94
CA GLN A 17 -12.89 -17.98 -14.30
C GLN A 17 -12.57 -16.51 -14.61
N PRO A 18 -12.27 -15.67 -13.61
CA PRO A 18 -11.93 -14.27 -13.84
C PRO A 18 -10.55 -14.16 -14.50
N VAL A 19 -10.42 -13.14 -15.34
CA VAL A 19 -9.15 -12.69 -15.92
C VAL A 19 -9.00 -11.22 -15.57
N PHE A 20 -7.93 -10.85 -14.89
CA PHE A 20 -7.65 -9.48 -14.52
C PHE A 20 -6.64 -8.91 -15.50
N ASP A 21 -7.07 -7.99 -16.32
CA ASP A 21 -6.19 -7.19 -17.15
C ASP A 21 -5.29 -6.29 -16.30
N THR A 22 -4.30 -5.67 -16.94
CA THR A 22 -3.47 -4.66 -16.29
C THR A 22 -4.37 -3.59 -15.64
N PRO A 23 -4.32 -3.42 -14.31
CA PRO A 23 -5.17 -2.46 -13.64
C PRO A 23 -4.86 -1.05 -14.11
N SER A 24 -5.84 -0.17 -14.05
CA SER A 24 -5.58 1.25 -14.18
C SER A 24 -4.73 1.73 -13.01
N VAL A 25 -3.85 2.69 -13.29
CA VAL A 25 -3.04 3.34 -12.26
C VAL A 25 -3.96 3.84 -11.14
N PRO A 26 -3.63 3.59 -9.86
CA PRO A 26 -4.43 4.12 -8.75
C PRO A 26 -4.57 5.62 -8.89
N GLU A 27 -5.74 6.16 -8.61
CA GLU A 27 -5.88 7.60 -8.46
C GLU A 27 -4.92 8.07 -7.38
N LEU A 28 -4.14 9.10 -7.71
CA LEU A 28 -3.21 9.71 -6.78
C LEU A 28 -3.97 10.18 -5.53
N GLY A 29 -3.54 9.69 -4.35
CA GLY A 29 -4.21 9.96 -3.09
C GLY A 29 -5.08 8.81 -2.59
N TYR A 30 -5.01 7.62 -3.21
CA TYR A 30 -5.59 6.43 -2.61
C TYR A 30 -5.02 6.23 -1.21
N ALA A 31 -5.90 6.11 -0.23
CA ALA A 31 -5.55 5.84 1.16
C ALA A 31 -6.54 4.82 1.75
N SER A 32 -6.04 3.84 2.46
CA SER A 32 -6.83 2.84 3.16
C SER A 32 -6.19 2.51 4.49
N ASP A 33 -7.00 2.32 5.53
CA ASP A 33 -6.49 1.76 6.78
C ASP A 33 -5.97 0.34 6.52
N LEU A 34 -4.72 0.11 6.87
CA LEU A 34 -4.15 -1.22 6.95
C LEU A 34 -4.48 -1.79 8.33
N VAL A 35 -5.17 -2.91 8.34
CA VAL A 35 -5.59 -3.60 9.57
C VAL A 35 -4.84 -4.92 9.63
N ALA A 36 -4.27 -5.25 10.78
CA ALA A 36 -3.67 -6.55 11.05
C ALA A 36 -4.46 -7.32 12.11
N GLY A 37 -4.48 -8.64 11.97
CA GLY A 37 -5.17 -9.58 12.85
C GLY A 37 -4.32 -10.80 13.19
N GLU A 38 -4.82 -11.62 14.10
CA GLU A 38 -4.18 -12.88 14.45
C GLU A 38 -4.17 -13.83 13.25
N TYR A 39 -3.02 -14.46 13.03
CA TYR A 39 -2.83 -15.39 11.92
C TYR A 39 -3.76 -16.60 12.04
N PHE A 40 -4.31 -17.00 10.93
CA PHE A 40 -4.94 -18.30 10.70
C PHE A 40 -4.50 -18.85 9.33
N ALA A 41 -4.40 -20.16 9.21
CA ALA A 41 -3.93 -20.77 7.98
C ALA A 41 -4.93 -20.54 6.84
N PRO A 42 -4.45 -20.16 5.62
CA PRO A 42 -5.31 -20.10 4.46
C PRO A 42 -5.86 -21.49 4.09
N THR A 43 -7.00 -21.53 3.42
CA THR A 43 -7.54 -22.78 2.87
C THR A 43 -6.63 -23.31 1.77
N GLU A 44 -6.66 -24.61 1.52
CA GLU A 44 -5.95 -25.21 0.38
C GLU A 44 -6.51 -24.67 -0.96
N ALA A 45 -5.63 -24.55 -1.96
CA ALA A 45 -5.99 -24.14 -3.32
C ALA A 45 -6.89 -25.17 -3.99
N SER A 46 -7.73 -24.71 -4.94
CA SER A 46 -8.57 -25.56 -5.77
C SER A 46 -8.80 -24.90 -7.11
N GLU A 47 -8.79 -25.69 -8.19
CA GLU A 47 -9.15 -25.23 -9.54
C GLU A 47 -10.65 -24.88 -9.67
N ALA A 48 -11.50 -25.43 -8.78
CA ALA A 48 -12.92 -25.07 -8.70
C ALA A 48 -13.08 -23.73 -7.96
N PRO A 49 -14.11 -22.92 -8.29
CA PRO A 49 -14.36 -21.66 -7.60
C PRO A 49 -14.54 -21.89 -6.10
N GLN A 50 -13.87 -21.08 -5.30
CA GLN A 50 -13.88 -21.13 -3.85
C GLN A 50 -14.67 -19.94 -3.27
N SER A 51 -15.06 -20.07 -2.02
CA SER A 51 -15.61 -18.95 -1.24
C SER A 51 -14.82 -18.83 0.04
N TRP A 52 -14.17 -17.68 0.21
CA TRP A 52 -13.40 -17.35 1.41
C TRP A 52 -14.22 -16.39 2.28
N ASP A 53 -14.53 -16.80 3.49
CA ASP A 53 -15.28 -15.99 4.45
C ASP A 53 -14.37 -15.59 5.61
N PHE A 54 -13.93 -14.34 5.60
CA PHE A 54 -13.13 -13.73 6.65
C PHE A 54 -13.96 -12.78 7.52
N SER A 55 -15.30 -12.78 7.37
CA SER A 55 -16.20 -11.96 8.15
C SER A 55 -16.00 -12.22 9.65
N GLY A 56 -15.88 -11.13 10.41
CA GLY A 56 -15.67 -11.23 11.85
C GLY A 56 -14.24 -11.57 12.28
N THR A 57 -13.26 -11.64 11.35
CA THR A 57 -11.84 -11.70 11.72
C THR A 57 -11.50 -10.46 12.54
N PRO A 58 -11.06 -10.61 13.80
CA PRO A 58 -10.69 -9.46 14.61
C PRO A 58 -9.36 -8.88 14.16
N GLY A 59 -9.26 -7.56 14.18
CA GLY A 59 -8.02 -6.87 13.86
C GLY A 59 -7.98 -5.46 14.42
N SER A 60 -6.81 -4.84 14.31
CA SER A 60 -6.59 -3.45 14.70
C SER A 60 -5.85 -2.70 13.60
N SER A 61 -6.16 -1.41 13.42
CA SER A 61 -5.41 -0.58 12.49
C SER A 61 -3.95 -0.51 12.91
N VAL A 62 -3.06 -0.83 11.98
CA VAL A 62 -1.59 -0.77 12.16
C VAL A 62 -0.99 0.39 11.37
N GLY A 63 -1.78 1.12 10.60
CA GLY A 63 -1.36 2.30 9.87
C GLY A 63 -2.30 2.66 8.74
N LEU A 64 -1.97 3.73 8.05
CA LEU A 64 -2.61 4.14 6.82
C LEU A 64 -1.68 3.77 5.65
N LEU A 65 -2.20 2.97 4.71
CA LEU A 65 -1.51 2.71 3.47
C LEU A 65 -1.96 3.75 2.44
N GLU A 66 -1.03 4.55 1.97
CA GLU A 66 -1.28 5.56 0.93
C GLU A 66 -0.50 5.22 -0.34
N VAL A 67 -1.05 5.58 -1.49
CA VAL A 67 -0.35 5.54 -2.78
C VAL A 67 -0.17 6.97 -3.27
N ILE A 68 1.08 7.39 -3.40
CA ILE A 68 1.46 8.74 -3.82
C ILE A 68 2.36 8.69 -5.07
N PRO A 69 2.47 9.78 -5.86
CA PRO A 69 3.48 9.86 -6.91
C PRO A 69 4.88 9.67 -6.32
N ALA A 70 5.73 8.85 -6.95
CA ALA A 70 7.12 8.68 -6.51
C ALA A 70 7.87 10.03 -6.42
N GLY A 71 7.55 10.97 -7.32
CA GLY A 71 8.11 12.33 -7.34
C GLY A 71 7.83 13.17 -6.08
N SER A 72 6.84 12.77 -5.26
CA SER A 72 6.54 13.44 -3.97
C SER A 72 7.43 12.95 -2.82
N SER A 73 8.19 11.86 -3.04
CA SER A 73 9.08 11.30 -2.03
C SER A 73 10.44 12.00 -2.03
N PRO A 74 11.04 12.26 -0.84
CA PRO A 74 12.41 12.76 -0.75
C PRO A 74 13.46 11.78 -1.32
N PHE A 75 13.09 10.52 -1.49
CA PHE A 75 13.98 9.46 -1.99
C PHE A 75 13.84 9.19 -3.49
N VAL A 76 13.00 9.91 -4.23
CA VAL A 76 12.73 9.65 -5.66
C VAL A 76 13.99 9.48 -6.52
N LYS A 77 15.04 10.24 -6.22
CA LYS A 77 16.31 10.18 -6.96
C LYS A 77 17.07 8.86 -6.82
N SER A 78 16.73 8.05 -5.83
CA SER A 78 17.30 6.72 -5.62
C SER A 78 16.55 5.63 -6.38
N PHE A 79 15.36 5.92 -6.91
CA PHE A 79 14.44 4.96 -7.53
C PHE A 79 14.03 5.43 -8.93
N ASP A 80 15.03 5.52 -9.83
CA ASP A 80 14.80 5.95 -11.22
C ASP A 80 13.88 4.95 -11.93
N GLY A 81 12.80 5.46 -12.54
CA GLY A 81 11.78 4.67 -13.19
C GLY A 81 10.56 4.34 -12.32
N ALA A 82 10.61 4.53 -11.01
CA ALA A 82 9.43 4.36 -10.17
C ALA A 82 8.39 5.46 -10.46
N GLU A 83 7.14 5.07 -10.63
CA GLU A 83 6.02 5.97 -10.90
C GLU A 83 5.26 6.34 -9.62
N TRP A 84 5.15 5.39 -8.67
CA TRP A 84 4.44 5.56 -7.41
C TRP A 84 5.28 5.14 -6.23
N SER A 85 4.83 5.58 -5.07
CA SER A 85 5.29 5.07 -3.78
C SER A 85 4.09 4.69 -2.92
N THR A 86 4.12 3.49 -2.36
CA THR A 86 3.28 3.14 -1.22
C THR A 86 3.90 3.71 0.04
N VAL A 87 3.07 4.24 0.92
CA VAL A 87 3.49 4.82 2.21
C VAL A 87 2.72 4.15 3.33
N ASN A 88 3.43 3.58 4.28
CA ASN A 88 2.85 3.08 5.53
C ASN A 88 3.74 3.57 6.70
N GLY A 89 3.30 4.61 7.39
CA GLY A 89 4.11 5.28 8.40
C GLY A 89 5.43 5.80 7.81
N ASP A 90 6.55 5.32 8.33
CA ASP A 90 7.89 5.69 7.86
C ASP A 90 8.42 4.81 6.72
N GLN A 91 7.69 3.79 6.31
CA GLN A 91 8.09 2.87 5.24
C GLN A 91 7.51 3.33 3.90
N LEU A 92 8.36 3.32 2.87
CA LEU A 92 7.98 3.60 1.50
C LEU A 92 8.41 2.43 0.59
N GLY A 93 7.48 1.96 -0.24
CA GLY A 93 7.79 1.05 -1.35
C GLY A 93 7.73 1.83 -2.67
N PHE A 94 8.66 1.62 -3.59
CA PHE A 94 8.71 2.31 -4.89
C PHE A 94 8.34 1.34 -6.00
N LEU A 95 7.33 1.71 -6.80
CA LEU A 95 6.63 0.82 -7.71
C LEU A 95 6.43 1.47 -9.09
N SER A 96 6.32 0.63 -10.11
CA SER A 96 5.71 0.99 -11.40
C SER A 96 4.89 -0.15 -11.97
N LEU A 97 4.04 0.17 -12.94
CA LEU A 97 3.30 -0.81 -13.73
C LEU A 97 3.80 -0.71 -15.18
N ALA A 98 4.82 -1.46 -15.49
CA ALA A 98 5.49 -1.41 -16.78
C ALA A 98 5.37 -2.76 -17.51
N GLU A 99 5.14 -2.71 -18.80
CA GLU A 99 5.12 -3.91 -19.68
C GLU A 99 4.19 -5.03 -19.20
N GLY A 100 3.07 -4.66 -18.55
CA GLY A 100 2.12 -5.64 -17.99
C GLY A 100 2.63 -6.34 -16.74
N SER A 101 3.57 -5.74 -16.01
CA SER A 101 4.07 -6.27 -14.74
C SER A 101 4.09 -5.20 -13.65
N MET A 102 3.84 -5.61 -12.41
CA MET A 102 4.13 -4.83 -11.23
C MET A 102 5.61 -4.95 -10.92
N GLN A 103 6.31 -3.82 -10.95
CA GLN A 103 7.74 -3.74 -10.67
C GLN A 103 8.00 -2.99 -9.37
N VAL A 104 8.86 -3.56 -8.51
CA VAL A 104 9.31 -2.97 -7.26
C VAL A 104 10.75 -2.51 -7.42
N TYR A 105 11.00 -1.22 -7.27
CA TYR A 105 12.33 -0.61 -7.40
C TYR A 105 13.12 -0.64 -6.10
N GLY A 106 12.48 -1.04 -5.01
CA GLY A 106 13.06 -1.09 -3.68
C GLY A 106 12.20 -0.35 -2.66
N ASN A 107 12.79 -0.08 -1.51
CA ASN A 107 12.10 0.58 -0.41
C ASN A 107 12.98 1.65 0.27
N ALA A 108 12.33 2.50 1.06
CA ALA A 108 13.03 3.49 1.88
C ALA A 108 12.34 3.62 3.25
N ASN A 109 13.11 4.09 4.23
CA ASN A 109 12.59 4.42 5.54
C ASN A 109 12.88 5.89 5.86
N VAL A 110 11.84 6.66 6.09
CA VAL A 110 11.92 8.11 6.34
C VAL A 110 12.58 8.41 7.68
N ALA A 111 12.27 7.62 8.72
CA ALA A 111 12.74 7.90 10.09
C ALA A 111 14.27 7.83 10.19
N ASN A 112 14.92 6.93 9.47
CA ASN A 112 16.37 6.77 9.51
C ASN A 112 17.08 7.32 8.25
N GLY A 113 16.32 7.84 7.27
CA GLY A 113 16.87 8.42 6.05
C GLY A 113 17.52 7.41 5.10
N VAL A 114 17.13 6.14 5.17
CA VAL A 114 17.71 5.05 4.37
C VAL A 114 16.87 4.79 3.13
N ALA A 115 17.53 4.70 1.97
CA ALA A 115 16.96 4.19 0.73
C ALA A 115 17.71 2.92 0.33
N LEU A 116 16.96 1.89 -0.04
CA LEU A 116 17.45 0.59 -0.49
C LEU A 116 16.94 0.33 -1.92
N PRO A 117 17.55 0.93 -2.94
CA PRO A 117 17.19 0.66 -4.32
C PRO A 117 17.67 -0.72 -4.73
N PHE A 118 16.82 -1.46 -5.43
CA PHE A 118 17.23 -2.69 -6.09
C PHE A 118 18.11 -2.37 -7.31
N SER A 119 19.09 -3.21 -7.58
CA SER A 119 19.99 -3.07 -8.73
C SER A 119 19.26 -3.33 -10.05
N ASP A 120 18.21 -4.11 -10.01
CA ASP A 120 17.26 -4.41 -11.06
C ASP A 120 15.84 -4.42 -10.43
N PRO A 121 14.84 -3.75 -11.03
CA PRO A 121 13.49 -3.75 -10.47
C PRO A 121 12.92 -5.16 -10.40
N LEU A 122 12.43 -5.55 -9.22
CA LEU A 122 11.81 -6.84 -8.98
C LEU A 122 10.44 -6.93 -9.64
N VAL A 123 10.21 -7.89 -10.53
CA VAL A 123 8.88 -8.24 -11.04
C VAL A 123 8.13 -9.01 -9.96
N GLN A 124 7.18 -8.34 -9.31
CA GLN A 124 6.41 -8.94 -8.23
C GLN A 124 5.29 -9.86 -8.75
N TRP A 125 4.56 -9.42 -9.77
CA TRP A 125 3.56 -10.21 -10.52
C TRP A 125 3.29 -9.63 -11.90
N THR A 126 2.66 -10.44 -12.76
CA THR A 126 2.40 -10.08 -14.16
C THR A 126 0.92 -10.07 -14.48
N TYR A 127 0.55 -9.33 -15.52
CA TYR A 127 -0.80 -9.25 -16.07
C TYR A 127 -0.82 -9.69 -17.55
N PRO A 128 -1.95 -10.22 -18.08
CA PRO A 128 -3.17 -10.48 -17.33
C PRO A 128 -2.99 -11.58 -16.28
N MET A 129 -3.73 -11.45 -15.15
CA MET A 129 -3.77 -12.48 -14.12
C MET A 129 -4.97 -13.40 -14.34
N GLU A 130 -4.74 -14.70 -14.36
CA GLU A 130 -5.75 -15.75 -14.35
C GLU A 130 -5.20 -16.98 -13.62
N LEU A 131 -6.04 -17.95 -13.30
CA LEU A 131 -5.58 -19.19 -12.66
C LEU A 131 -4.43 -19.83 -13.45
N GLY A 132 -3.31 -20.12 -12.79
CA GLY A 132 -2.07 -20.64 -13.35
C GLY A 132 -1.10 -19.56 -13.89
N THR A 133 -1.47 -18.27 -13.85
CA THR A 133 -0.49 -17.21 -14.11
C THR A 133 0.63 -17.27 -13.07
N SER A 134 1.87 -17.29 -13.53
CA SER A 134 3.05 -17.34 -12.66
C SER A 134 4.17 -16.43 -13.15
N SER A 135 4.96 -15.93 -12.21
CA SER A 135 6.19 -15.17 -12.48
C SER A 135 7.27 -15.55 -11.47
N SER A 136 8.52 -15.36 -11.85
CA SER A 136 9.66 -15.45 -10.94
C SER A 136 10.72 -14.45 -11.37
N ASP A 137 11.46 -13.91 -10.41
CA ASP A 137 12.49 -12.91 -10.67
C ASP A 137 13.56 -12.95 -9.59
N ASP A 138 14.78 -12.54 -9.95
CA ASP A 138 15.89 -12.35 -9.04
C ASP A 138 15.96 -10.87 -8.64
N PHE A 139 16.34 -10.56 -7.42
CA PHE A 139 16.52 -9.19 -6.97
C PHE A 139 17.71 -9.04 -6.05
N GLY A 140 18.19 -7.82 -5.95
CA GLY A 140 19.32 -7.54 -5.07
C GLY A 140 19.56 -6.06 -4.89
N ALA A 141 20.26 -5.73 -3.80
CA ALA A 141 20.72 -4.39 -3.50
C ALA A 141 22.11 -4.44 -2.87
N ALA A 142 22.89 -3.40 -3.13
CA ALA A 142 24.19 -3.20 -2.46
C ALA A 142 24.38 -1.70 -2.20
N ILE A 143 24.45 -1.33 -0.93
CA ILE A 143 24.62 0.05 -0.50
C ILE A 143 25.65 0.16 0.63
N THR A 144 26.00 1.37 1.01
CA THR A 144 26.67 1.65 2.27
C THR A 144 25.63 2.17 3.27
N LEU A 145 25.37 1.40 4.32
CA LEU A 145 24.41 1.71 5.35
C LEU A 145 25.17 2.15 6.62
N PHE A 146 25.01 3.39 7.04
CA PHE A 146 25.71 4.00 8.20
C PHE A 146 27.23 3.84 8.17
N GLY A 147 27.81 3.84 6.95
CA GLY A 147 29.27 3.70 6.76
C GLY A 147 29.77 2.26 6.65
N LEU A 148 28.88 1.28 6.76
CA LEU A 148 29.20 -0.16 6.67
C LEU A 148 28.59 -0.77 5.38
N PRO A 149 29.19 -1.82 4.81
CA PRO A 149 28.66 -2.50 3.65
C PRO A 149 27.34 -3.23 4.01
N TYR A 150 26.35 -3.03 3.17
CA TYR A 150 25.07 -3.75 3.22
C TYR A 150 24.78 -4.32 1.84
N SER A 151 24.32 -5.56 1.80
CA SER A 151 23.81 -6.19 0.58
C SER A 151 22.68 -7.15 0.88
N LEU A 152 21.79 -7.27 -0.09
CA LEU A 152 20.81 -8.35 -0.13
C LEU A 152 20.80 -8.95 -1.54
N MET A 153 20.53 -10.25 -1.63
CA MET A 153 20.34 -10.99 -2.88
C MET A 153 19.31 -12.09 -2.66
N GLY A 154 18.40 -12.25 -3.59
CA GLY A 154 17.35 -13.26 -3.46
C GLY A 154 16.55 -13.46 -4.73
N GLU A 155 15.58 -14.32 -4.60
CA GLU A 155 14.61 -14.67 -5.63
C GLU A 155 13.19 -14.50 -5.10
N SER A 156 12.25 -14.24 -6.00
CA SER A 156 10.83 -14.21 -5.72
C SER A 156 10.07 -15.08 -6.70
N SER A 157 8.91 -15.57 -6.29
CA SER A 157 7.96 -16.20 -7.17
C SER A 157 6.53 -15.83 -6.81
N PHE A 158 5.68 -15.83 -7.82
CA PHE A 158 4.25 -15.60 -7.70
C PHE A 158 3.48 -16.60 -8.56
N GLU A 159 2.39 -17.14 -8.04
CA GLU A 159 1.49 -18.03 -8.79
C GLU A 159 0.05 -17.77 -8.36
N VAL A 160 -0.85 -17.62 -9.34
CA VAL A 160 -2.31 -17.59 -9.09
C VAL A 160 -2.80 -19.02 -9.00
N ASP A 161 -3.17 -19.47 -7.80
CA ASP A 161 -3.45 -20.87 -7.48
C ASP A 161 -4.94 -21.17 -7.25
N ALA A 162 -5.79 -20.15 -7.10
CA ALA A 162 -7.23 -20.31 -6.91
C ALA A 162 -8.01 -19.04 -7.28
N TRP A 163 -9.33 -19.18 -7.40
CA TRP A 163 -10.26 -18.10 -7.71
C TRP A 163 -11.61 -18.32 -7.03
N GLY A 164 -12.41 -17.25 -6.90
CA GLY A 164 -13.73 -17.36 -6.29
C GLY A 164 -14.30 -16.06 -5.78
N SER A 165 -14.92 -16.09 -4.60
CA SER A 165 -15.48 -14.92 -3.91
C SER A 165 -14.87 -14.77 -2.51
N LEU A 166 -14.80 -13.55 -2.02
CA LEU A 166 -14.21 -13.18 -0.73
C LEU A 166 -15.21 -12.36 0.07
N VAL A 167 -15.46 -12.74 1.31
CA VAL A 167 -16.13 -11.89 2.30
C VAL A 167 -15.06 -11.29 3.20
N MET A 168 -14.91 -9.98 3.15
CA MET A 168 -13.95 -9.22 3.94
C MET A 168 -14.33 -9.20 5.44
N PRO A 169 -13.41 -8.87 6.36
CA PRO A 169 -13.70 -8.84 7.80
C PRO A 169 -14.85 -7.92 8.21
N ASP A 170 -15.12 -6.86 7.46
CA ASP A 170 -16.25 -5.94 7.63
C ASP A 170 -17.58 -6.44 7.04
N GLY A 171 -17.57 -7.63 6.42
CA GLY A 171 -18.73 -8.27 5.81
C GLY A 171 -18.99 -7.87 4.35
N VAL A 172 -18.12 -7.06 3.75
CA VAL A 172 -18.22 -6.73 2.31
C VAL A 172 -17.89 -7.98 1.49
N GLU A 173 -18.80 -8.37 0.59
CA GLU A 173 -18.62 -9.50 -0.32
C GLU A 173 -18.07 -9.01 -1.66
N ILE A 174 -16.97 -9.62 -2.10
CA ILE A 174 -16.29 -9.33 -3.37
C ILE A 174 -16.37 -10.57 -4.24
N GLN A 175 -16.93 -10.41 -5.42
CA GLN A 175 -16.98 -11.46 -6.45
C GLN A 175 -15.73 -11.40 -7.33
N GLU A 176 -15.45 -12.51 -8.02
CA GLU A 176 -14.35 -12.57 -8.99
C GLU A 176 -12.98 -12.26 -8.38
N VAL A 177 -12.67 -12.87 -7.24
CA VAL A 177 -11.37 -12.74 -6.58
C VAL A 177 -10.39 -13.77 -7.13
N LEU A 178 -9.16 -13.36 -7.39
CA LEU A 178 -8.01 -14.24 -7.63
C LEU A 178 -7.18 -14.36 -6.36
N ARG A 179 -6.79 -15.60 -6.04
CA ARG A 179 -5.85 -15.88 -4.98
C ARG A 179 -4.49 -16.20 -5.58
N GLY A 180 -3.43 -15.61 -5.02
CA GLY A 180 -2.06 -15.91 -5.41
C GLY A 180 -1.20 -16.30 -4.22
N VAL A 181 -0.16 -17.06 -4.49
CA VAL A 181 0.92 -17.34 -3.54
C VAL A 181 2.14 -16.56 -3.99
N TYR A 182 2.66 -15.72 -3.10
CA TYR A 182 3.87 -14.96 -3.31
C TYR A 182 4.94 -15.41 -2.32
N THR A 183 6.12 -15.73 -2.81
CA THR A 183 7.26 -16.12 -1.98
C THR A 183 8.48 -15.27 -2.29
N GLN A 184 9.25 -14.95 -1.27
CA GLN A 184 10.60 -14.42 -1.41
C GLN A 184 11.55 -15.23 -0.55
N PHE A 185 12.71 -15.51 -1.10
CA PHE A 185 13.82 -16.06 -0.37
C PHE A 185 15.06 -15.21 -0.65
N TYR A 186 15.63 -14.57 0.37
CA TYR A 186 16.82 -13.74 0.19
C TYR A 186 17.77 -13.83 1.37
N THR A 187 19.02 -13.56 1.06
CA THR A 187 20.11 -13.44 2.03
C THR A 187 20.48 -11.98 2.18
N GLU A 188 20.49 -11.52 3.42
CA GLU A 188 20.89 -10.18 3.82
C GLU A 188 22.23 -10.24 4.54
N THR A 189 23.16 -9.34 4.18
CA THR A 189 24.45 -9.23 4.84
C THR A 189 24.71 -7.78 5.24
N TYR A 190 25.02 -7.56 6.51
CA TYR A 190 25.39 -6.27 7.08
C TYR A 190 26.65 -6.39 7.87
N ASP A 191 27.71 -5.67 7.48
CA ASP A 191 29.05 -5.68 8.11
C ASP A 191 29.63 -7.10 8.33
N GLY A 192 29.26 -8.04 7.45
CA GLY A 192 29.70 -9.43 7.51
C GLY A 192 28.76 -10.38 8.26
N ASP A 193 27.82 -9.87 9.05
CA ASP A 193 26.75 -10.68 9.63
C ASP A 193 25.68 -10.97 8.56
N THR A 194 25.26 -12.22 8.50
CA THR A 194 24.36 -12.69 7.43
C THR A 194 23.13 -13.39 8.01
N ALA A 195 21.96 -13.09 7.45
CA ALA A 195 20.70 -13.76 7.76
C ALA A 195 19.98 -14.17 6.47
N ASN A 196 19.22 -15.26 6.53
CA ASN A 196 18.34 -15.72 5.49
C ASN A 196 16.89 -15.36 5.86
N TRP A 197 16.20 -14.81 4.89
CA TRP A 197 14.82 -14.36 5.00
C TRP A 197 13.94 -15.20 4.08
N HIS A 198 12.84 -15.70 4.61
CA HIS A 198 11.84 -16.43 3.84
C HIS A 198 10.47 -15.83 4.12
N LEU A 199 9.92 -15.14 3.12
CA LEU A 199 8.58 -14.60 3.14
C LEU A 199 7.65 -15.51 2.33
N ASN A 200 6.52 -15.87 2.91
CA ASN A 200 5.44 -16.58 2.24
C ASN A 200 4.13 -15.83 2.48
N GLN A 201 3.49 -15.40 1.41
CA GLN A 201 2.21 -14.71 1.47
C GLN A 201 1.17 -15.43 0.61
N VAL A 202 -0.04 -15.57 1.13
CA VAL A 202 -1.22 -15.89 0.33
C VAL A 202 -2.04 -14.61 0.21
N VAL A 203 -2.18 -14.13 -1.00
CA VAL A 203 -2.74 -12.80 -1.32
C VAL A 203 -4.03 -12.92 -2.12
N TYR A 204 -4.96 -12.00 -1.90
CA TYR A 204 -6.27 -11.98 -2.56
C TYR A 204 -6.46 -10.66 -3.29
N PHE A 205 -6.70 -10.74 -4.60
CA PHE A 205 -6.91 -9.60 -5.48
C PHE A 205 -8.37 -9.49 -5.92
N ALA A 206 -8.88 -8.27 -5.94
CA ALA A 206 -10.13 -7.95 -6.65
C ALA A 206 -9.85 -7.47 -8.07
N PRO A 207 -10.86 -7.46 -8.96
CA PRO A 207 -10.76 -6.80 -10.25
C PRO A 207 -10.29 -5.34 -10.09
N ASP A 208 -9.43 -4.88 -11.00
CA ASP A 208 -8.87 -3.52 -11.02
C ASP A 208 -8.07 -3.12 -9.76
N SER A 209 -7.79 -4.06 -8.86
CA SER A 209 -6.96 -3.80 -7.68
C SER A 209 -5.48 -3.85 -8.03
N LEU A 210 -4.74 -2.78 -7.71
CA LEU A 210 -3.29 -2.74 -7.86
C LEU A 210 -2.59 -3.53 -6.75
N LEU A 211 -3.15 -3.50 -5.54
CA LEU A 211 -2.61 -4.14 -4.35
C LEU A 211 -3.57 -5.22 -3.85
N PRO A 212 -3.08 -6.26 -3.18
CA PRO A 212 -3.96 -7.26 -2.59
C PRO A 212 -4.85 -6.62 -1.52
N LEU A 213 -6.10 -7.10 -1.44
CA LEU A 213 -7.08 -6.63 -0.46
C LEU A 213 -6.90 -7.29 0.90
N PHE A 214 -6.48 -8.53 0.89
CA PHE A 214 -6.24 -9.36 2.07
C PHE A 214 -5.02 -10.23 1.82
N TYR A 215 -4.22 -10.48 2.87
CA TYR A 215 -3.13 -11.43 2.79
C TYR A 215 -2.90 -12.16 4.11
N HIS A 216 -2.42 -13.39 4.01
CA HIS A 216 -1.79 -14.14 5.08
C HIS A 216 -0.29 -14.04 4.89
N GLU A 217 0.46 -13.88 5.96
CA GLU A 217 1.91 -13.75 5.91
C GLU A 217 2.60 -14.66 6.92
N ILE A 218 3.65 -15.30 6.47
CA ILE A 218 4.65 -15.96 7.30
C ILE A 218 6.01 -15.43 6.87
N LEU A 219 6.74 -14.84 7.79
CA LEU A 219 8.11 -14.37 7.60
C LEU A 219 9.03 -15.06 8.59
N ASP A 220 9.96 -15.84 8.07
CA ASP A 220 10.99 -16.53 8.85
C ASP A 220 12.34 -15.90 8.58
N VAL A 221 13.11 -15.64 9.64
CA VAL A 221 14.49 -15.18 9.54
C VAL A 221 15.38 -16.16 10.29
N THR A 222 16.42 -16.67 9.63
CA THR A 222 17.36 -17.62 10.21
C THR A 222 18.81 -17.14 10.04
N ASP A 223 19.67 -17.60 10.93
CA ASP A 223 21.13 -17.48 10.71
C ASP A 223 21.62 -18.49 9.66
N LEU A 224 22.93 -18.47 9.36
CA LEU A 224 23.55 -19.39 8.39
C LEU A 224 23.51 -20.86 8.84
N GLU A 225 23.41 -21.13 10.13
CA GLU A 225 23.28 -22.45 10.70
C GLU A 225 21.84 -22.96 10.70
N GLY A 226 20.87 -22.11 10.30
CA GLY A 226 19.46 -22.43 10.25
C GLY A 226 18.72 -22.27 11.58
N ASN A 227 19.34 -21.59 12.58
CA ASN A 227 18.62 -21.26 13.80
C ASN A 227 17.66 -20.11 13.56
N MET A 228 16.43 -20.23 14.07
CA MET A 228 15.41 -19.20 13.96
C MET A 228 15.81 -17.95 14.77
N LEU A 229 15.88 -16.81 14.10
CA LEU A 229 16.14 -15.50 14.69
C LEU A 229 14.84 -14.73 14.92
N LEU A 230 13.89 -14.84 13.97
CA LEU A 230 12.60 -14.17 14.01
C LEU A 230 11.58 -15.00 13.24
N GLU A 231 10.37 -15.09 13.77
CA GLU A 231 9.19 -15.58 13.07
C GLU A 231 8.07 -14.55 13.25
N VAL A 232 7.46 -14.13 12.16
CA VAL A 232 6.28 -13.24 12.14
C VAL A 232 5.17 -13.96 11.40
N THR A 233 4.01 -14.06 12.01
CA THR A 233 2.82 -14.63 11.39
C THR A 233 1.65 -13.73 11.67
N ASP A 234 1.02 -13.21 10.60
CA ASP A 234 -0.19 -12.39 10.72
C ASP A 234 -1.11 -12.53 9.50
N VAL A 235 -2.25 -11.89 9.60
CA VAL A 235 -3.09 -11.57 8.45
C VAL A 235 -3.26 -10.07 8.41
N ALA A 236 -3.32 -9.50 7.21
CA ALA A 236 -3.66 -8.09 7.09
C ALA A 236 -4.57 -7.82 5.90
N TRP A 237 -5.28 -6.71 5.95
CA TRP A 237 -6.22 -6.30 4.91
C TRP A 237 -6.39 -4.79 4.85
N LEU A 238 -6.89 -4.34 3.69
CA LEU A 238 -7.28 -2.95 3.47
C LEU A 238 -8.74 -2.79 3.93
N ALA A 239 -8.97 -1.99 4.98
CA ALA A 239 -10.26 -1.88 5.65
C ALA A 239 -11.39 -1.31 4.78
N ASN A 240 -11.04 -0.53 3.77
CA ASN A 240 -11.99 0.05 2.85
C ASN A 240 -11.92 -0.64 1.49
N GLY A 241 -11.86 -1.98 1.48
CA GLY A 241 -11.67 -2.78 0.26
C GLY A 241 -12.16 -2.04 -0.97
N VAL A 242 -11.48 -2.14 -2.13
CA VAL A 242 -11.77 -1.33 -3.32
C VAL A 242 -13.27 -1.32 -3.61
N THR A 243 -13.99 -0.46 -2.92
CA THR A 243 -15.30 -0.07 -3.38
C THR A 243 -15.04 0.73 -4.64
N SER A 244 -15.55 0.20 -5.75
CA SER A 244 -15.73 0.98 -6.97
C SER A 244 -15.94 2.44 -6.59
N ILE A 245 -15.04 3.30 -7.02
CA ILE A 245 -15.01 4.75 -6.85
C ILE A 245 -16.42 5.27 -6.63
N PRO A 246 -16.76 5.87 -5.47
CA PRO A 246 -17.95 6.70 -5.43
C PRO A 246 -17.66 7.84 -6.39
N THR A 247 -18.45 7.91 -7.47
CA THR A 247 -18.47 9.03 -8.42
C THR A 247 -19.09 10.27 -7.75
N GLU A 248 -18.73 10.53 -6.53
CA GLU A 248 -18.92 11.82 -5.87
C GLU A 248 -17.51 12.30 -5.52
N GLU A 249 -17.11 13.35 -6.24
CA GLU A 249 -15.92 14.14 -5.96
C GLU A 249 -15.88 14.53 -4.47
N ALA A 250 -15.35 13.64 -3.62
CA ALA A 250 -14.74 14.12 -2.40
C ALA A 250 -13.59 15.03 -2.87
N PRO A 251 -13.51 16.28 -2.42
CA PRO A 251 -12.41 17.16 -2.78
C PRO A 251 -11.14 16.42 -2.40
N SER A 252 -10.37 16.01 -3.41
CA SER A 252 -9.09 15.34 -3.23
C SER A 252 -8.30 16.17 -2.22
N ALA A 253 -7.91 15.56 -1.11
CA ALA A 253 -6.99 16.19 -0.17
C ALA A 253 -5.61 16.24 -0.83
N GLN A 254 -5.49 17.08 -1.87
CA GLN A 254 -4.23 17.29 -2.55
C GLN A 254 -3.25 17.89 -1.55
N ALA A 255 -2.05 17.30 -1.49
CA ALA A 255 -1.01 17.79 -0.63
C ALA A 255 -0.67 19.25 -0.98
N PRO A 256 -0.33 20.07 0.02
CA PRO A 256 0.16 21.43 -0.21
C PRO A 256 1.42 21.43 -1.07
N TYR A 257 1.54 22.39 -1.99
CA TYR A 257 2.70 22.54 -2.87
C TYR A 257 3.09 24.02 -3.07
N PRO A 258 4.36 24.34 -3.36
CA PRO A 258 5.50 23.43 -3.38
C PRO A 258 5.87 22.91 -1.97
N ASN A 259 6.45 21.72 -1.93
CA ASN A 259 7.02 21.17 -0.72
C ASN A 259 8.28 20.35 -1.14
N PRO A 260 9.50 20.76 -0.78
CA PRO A 260 9.84 21.89 0.10
C PRO A 260 9.50 23.28 -0.45
N VAL A 261 9.45 24.27 0.44
CA VAL A 261 9.19 25.69 0.11
C VAL A 261 10.26 26.59 0.73
N GLU A 262 10.66 27.66 0.02
CA GLU A 262 11.56 28.65 0.57
C GLU A 262 10.83 29.53 1.60
N SER A 263 11.55 29.92 2.67
CA SER A 263 10.97 30.79 3.71
C SER A 263 10.54 32.15 3.13
N GLY A 264 9.30 32.48 3.31
CA GLY A 264 8.67 33.69 2.76
C GLY A 264 7.87 33.47 1.47
N ASP A 265 8.00 32.32 0.83
CA ASP A 265 7.17 31.96 -0.31
C ASP A 265 5.77 31.46 0.13
N GLU A 266 4.92 31.16 -0.83
CA GLU A 266 3.56 30.67 -0.59
C GLU A 266 3.46 29.16 -0.86
N VAL A 267 2.75 28.48 0.04
CA VAL A 267 2.26 27.11 -0.16
C VAL A 267 0.82 27.18 -0.63
N THR A 268 0.51 26.55 -1.75
CA THR A 268 -0.87 26.38 -2.23
C THR A 268 -1.42 25.08 -1.65
N TRP A 269 -2.54 25.14 -0.95
CA TRP A 269 -3.20 23.98 -0.39
C TRP A 269 -4.64 23.89 -0.89
N PRO A 270 -4.97 22.86 -1.69
CA PRO A 270 -6.35 22.55 -2.08
C PRO A 270 -7.16 22.13 -0.85
N MET A 271 -8.27 22.83 -0.62
CA MET A 271 -9.19 22.52 0.48
C MET A 271 -10.59 23.09 0.22
N ALA A 272 -11.60 22.57 0.89
CA ALA A 272 -12.95 23.05 0.73
C ALA A 272 -13.11 24.49 1.23
N GLN A 273 -13.95 25.28 0.55
CA GLN A 273 -14.29 26.63 1.00
C GLN A 273 -14.86 26.60 2.43
N GLY A 274 -14.36 27.46 3.29
CA GLY A 274 -14.77 27.51 4.69
C GLY A 274 -14.04 26.52 5.61
N GLN A 275 -13.18 25.67 5.07
CA GLN A 275 -12.35 24.76 5.85
C GLN A 275 -11.35 25.57 6.70
N ARG A 276 -11.30 25.29 7.99
CA ARG A 276 -10.31 25.87 8.91
C ARG A 276 -9.02 25.07 8.86
N TRP A 277 -7.88 25.77 8.98
CA TRP A 277 -6.58 25.14 8.97
C TRP A 277 -5.64 25.80 10.02
N ARG A 278 -4.57 25.08 10.37
CA ARG A 278 -3.52 25.55 11.28
C ARG A 278 -2.16 25.04 10.82
N ALA A 279 -1.15 25.92 10.86
CA ALA A 279 0.25 25.58 10.73
C ALA A 279 0.90 25.56 12.12
N MET A 280 1.65 24.51 12.42
CA MET A 280 2.26 24.30 13.73
C MET A 280 3.69 23.79 13.60
N ALA A 281 4.62 24.34 14.37
CA ALA A 281 5.97 23.81 14.49
C ALA A 281 5.98 22.51 15.32
N LEU A 282 7.04 21.71 15.20
CA LEU A 282 7.16 20.43 15.91
C LEU A 282 7.16 20.56 17.44
N ASP A 283 7.52 21.72 17.97
CA ASP A 283 7.47 22.02 19.41
C ASP A 283 6.04 22.38 19.92
N GLY A 284 5.04 22.29 19.02
CA GLY A 284 3.64 22.60 19.32
C GLY A 284 3.27 24.09 19.21
N LYS A 285 4.20 24.95 18.82
CA LYS A 285 3.91 26.38 18.62
C LYS A 285 3.06 26.55 17.35
N VAL A 286 1.90 27.21 17.49
CA VAL A 286 1.09 27.64 16.34
C VAL A 286 1.83 28.78 15.63
N LEU A 287 2.07 28.56 14.33
CA LEU A 287 2.76 29.53 13.46
C LEU A 287 1.77 30.42 12.73
N ASP A 288 0.66 29.80 12.24
CA ASP A 288 -0.41 30.49 11.52
C ASP A 288 -1.70 29.68 11.57
N GLU A 289 -2.84 30.33 11.34
CA GLU A 289 -4.13 29.68 11.19
C GLU A 289 -5.07 30.53 10.33
N GLY A 290 -6.01 29.86 9.65
CA GLY A 290 -6.92 30.54 8.76
C GLY A 290 -8.17 29.73 8.39
N VAL A 291 -8.92 30.32 7.48
CA VAL A 291 -10.12 29.70 6.88
C VAL A 291 -10.00 29.84 5.37
N SER A 292 -10.13 28.74 4.66
CA SER A 292 -10.07 28.73 3.20
C SER A 292 -11.18 29.57 2.57
N ARG A 293 -10.82 30.38 1.58
CA ARG A 293 -11.72 31.29 0.88
C ARG A 293 -12.25 30.73 -0.44
N GLY A 294 -11.73 29.59 -0.86
CA GLY A 294 -12.09 28.97 -2.14
C GLY A 294 -11.81 27.48 -2.15
N SER A 295 -11.62 26.91 -3.34
CA SER A 295 -11.22 25.50 -3.51
C SER A 295 -9.73 25.25 -3.24
N PHE A 296 -8.97 26.30 -2.99
CA PHE A 296 -7.59 26.25 -2.53
C PHE A 296 -7.28 27.52 -1.73
N ASP A 297 -6.29 27.45 -0.84
CA ASP A 297 -5.76 28.63 -0.14
C ASP A 297 -4.27 28.79 -0.46
N ARG A 298 -3.79 30.04 -0.45
CA ARG A 298 -2.37 30.37 -0.54
C ARG A 298 -1.91 30.84 0.82
N ILE A 299 -1.00 30.08 1.39
CA ILE A 299 -0.53 30.25 2.77
C ILE A 299 0.91 30.74 2.68
N SER A 300 1.16 31.96 3.18
CA SER A 300 2.51 32.49 3.23
C SER A 300 3.31 31.82 4.34
N THR A 301 4.52 31.35 4.02
CA THR A 301 5.45 30.80 4.99
C THR A 301 6.28 31.87 5.72
N SER A 302 5.96 33.14 5.48
CA SER A 302 6.64 34.26 6.11
C SER A 302 6.52 34.17 7.64
N GLY A 303 7.66 34.07 8.33
CA GLY A 303 7.70 33.96 9.80
C GLY A 303 7.58 32.52 10.33
N TRP A 304 7.49 31.47 9.48
CA TRP A 304 7.48 30.10 9.98
C TRP A 304 8.87 29.62 10.44
N GLY A 305 9.93 30.28 9.97
CA GLY A 305 11.30 29.82 10.19
C GLY A 305 11.66 28.61 9.28
N THR A 306 12.91 28.22 9.35
CA THR A 306 13.37 27.01 8.61
C THR A 306 13.07 25.74 9.43
N GLY A 307 12.70 24.66 8.78
CA GLY A 307 12.43 23.36 9.43
C GLY A 307 11.14 22.71 8.98
N LEU A 308 10.66 21.75 9.76
CA LEU A 308 9.43 21.02 9.49
C LEU A 308 8.22 21.70 10.15
N VAL A 309 7.20 21.96 9.35
CA VAL A 309 5.93 22.55 9.78
C VAL A 309 4.81 21.55 9.51
N LEU A 310 3.93 21.36 10.49
CA LEU A 310 2.72 20.55 10.34
C LEU A 310 1.57 21.45 9.91
N LEU A 311 0.97 21.15 8.76
CA LEU A 311 -0.21 21.84 8.24
C LEU A 311 -1.42 20.90 8.37
N MET A 312 -2.45 21.31 9.11
CA MET A 312 -3.57 20.44 9.47
C MET A 312 -4.91 21.14 9.30
N SER A 313 -5.91 20.38 8.89
CA SER A 313 -7.30 20.82 8.89
C SER A 313 -7.90 20.74 10.30
N LEU A 314 -8.74 21.71 10.63
CA LEU A 314 -9.46 21.76 11.91
C LEU A 314 -10.94 21.43 11.72
N GLY A 315 -11.50 20.73 12.71
CA GLY A 315 -12.94 20.53 12.81
C GLY A 315 -13.69 21.83 13.16
N SER A 316 -15.00 21.76 13.18
CA SER A 316 -15.87 22.89 13.54
C SER A 316 -15.64 23.39 14.98
N ASP A 317 -15.14 22.53 15.86
CA ASP A 317 -14.76 22.83 17.25
C ASP A 317 -13.37 23.50 17.39
N GLY A 318 -12.64 23.66 16.27
CA GLY A 318 -11.29 24.23 16.24
C GLY A 318 -10.19 23.27 16.69
N GLN A 319 -10.53 22.00 16.92
CA GLN A 319 -9.54 20.94 17.18
C GLN A 319 -9.07 20.31 15.87
N PRO A 320 -7.87 19.70 15.83
CA PRO A 320 -7.44 18.93 14.69
C PRO A 320 -8.51 17.88 14.33
N CYS A 321 -8.86 17.81 13.06
CA CYS A 321 -9.82 16.84 12.56
C CYS A 321 -9.18 15.44 12.63
N ALA A 322 -9.77 14.52 13.42
CA ALA A 322 -9.19 13.19 13.67
C ALA A 322 -9.07 12.31 12.40
N SER A 323 -9.86 12.61 11.37
CA SER A 323 -9.86 11.89 10.08
C SER A 323 -9.22 12.70 8.94
N CYS A 324 -8.67 13.90 9.24
CA CYS A 324 -8.07 14.72 8.21
C CYS A 324 -6.54 14.51 8.17
N PRO A 325 -5.94 14.50 6.96
CA PRO A 325 -4.51 14.34 6.85
C PRO A 325 -3.76 15.53 7.50
N VAL A 326 -2.66 15.22 8.14
CA VAL A 326 -1.67 16.22 8.57
C VAL A 326 -0.55 16.23 7.54
N HIS A 327 -0.36 17.38 6.90
CA HIS A 327 0.68 17.54 5.89
C HIS A 327 1.95 18.09 6.52
N ARG A 328 3.09 17.55 6.10
CA ARG A 328 4.42 17.99 6.55
C ARG A 328 5.01 18.90 5.49
N ILE A 329 5.29 20.15 5.84
CA ILE A 329 5.90 21.14 4.96
C ILE A 329 7.32 21.38 5.42
N VAL A 330 8.27 21.22 4.50
CA VAL A 330 9.68 21.55 4.76
C VAL A 330 9.93 22.98 4.29
N VAL A 331 10.33 23.85 5.22
CA VAL A 331 10.68 25.26 4.95
C VAL A 331 12.20 25.41 5.00
N HIS A 332 12.79 25.96 3.94
CA HIS A 332 14.23 26.21 3.80
C HIS A 332 14.63 27.65 4.08
#